data_2aaf45c9b3c589d56fb2a34893a02200
#
_entry.id   2aaf45c9b3c589d56fb2a34893a02200
#
_cell.length_a   1.000
_cell.length_b   1.000
_cell.length_c   1.000
_cell.angle_alpha   90.00
_cell.angle_beta   90.00
_cell.angle_gamma   90.00
#
_symmetry.space_group_name_H-M   'P 1'
#
loop_
_entity.id
_entity.type
_entity.pdbx_description
1 polymer ?
#
loop_
_entity_poly.entity_id
_entity_poly.type
_entity_poly.pdbx_seq_one_letter_code
_entity_poly.pdbx_strand_id
1 'polypeptide(L)'
;MAGITLVVENLTTARGGRALAEHLSFQVAAGEGILLTGPNGAGKTTLLRTIAGFLKAREGTIRIEPASDTIEFAEHCHYVGHLNGLRPSLTVRENLSFWQRFYGGAVEIDDTLEAFDIDHLDDIPAGYLSAGQKRRLGLARLMIADRPIWLLDEPSVSLDIASQALLTTAVDRHLANGGIVLAATHVKLGAAIARELKLGAPAKVAA
;
A
#
# COMPACT_ATOMS: atom_id res chain seq x y z
N MET A 1 15.79 -4.84 8.44
CA MET A 1 14.59 -5.13 9.26
C MET A 1 14.64 -6.58 9.70
N ALA A 2 14.29 -6.92 10.96
CA ALA A 2 14.06 -8.32 11.33
C ALA A 2 12.95 -8.87 10.44
N GLY A 3 13.12 -10.11 9.94
CA GLY A 3 12.16 -10.70 9.01
C GLY A 3 10.79 -10.83 9.66
N ILE A 4 9.83 -10.03 9.23
CA ILE A 4 8.44 -10.11 9.67
C ILE A 4 7.64 -10.98 8.71
N THR A 5 6.53 -11.54 9.19
CA THR A 5 5.54 -12.24 8.37
C THR A 5 4.16 -11.67 8.67
N LEU A 6 3.45 -11.23 7.64
CA LEU A 6 2.03 -10.91 7.73
C LEU A 6 1.23 -12.21 7.68
N VAL A 7 0.43 -12.47 8.69
CA VAL A 7 -0.41 -13.66 8.81
C VAL A 7 -1.88 -13.25 8.82
N VAL A 8 -2.64 -13.80 7.90
CA VAL A 8 -4.09 -13.62 7.77
C VAL A 8 -4.74 -14.99 7.92
N GLU A 9 -5.66 -15.15 8.89
CA GLU A 9 -6.29 -16.43 9.19
C GLU A 9 -7.81 -16.29 9.23
N ASN A 10 -8.46 -17.13 8.44
CA ASN A 10 -9.92 -17.25 8.34
C ASN A 10 -10.65 -15.90 8.19
N LEU A 11 -10.02 -14.97 7.47
CA LEU A 11 -10.50 -13.61 7.36
C LEU A 11 -11.75 -13.52 6.47
N THR A 12 -12.81 -12.96 7.00
CA THR A 12 -14.01 -12.59 6.25
C THR A 12 -14.15 -11.07 6.26
N THR A 13 -14.16 -10.47 5.06
CA THR A 13 -14.38 -9.04 4.87
C THR A 13 -15.79 -8.74 4.40
N ALA A 14 -16.36 -7.63 4.82
CA ALA A 14 -17.72 -7.24 4.44
C ALA A 14 -17.82 -5.74 4.12
N ARG A 15 -18.78 -5.38 3.28
CA ARG A 15 -19.15 -4.00 2.99
C ARG A 15 -20.68 -3.91 2.83
N GLY A 16 -21.31 -2.97 3.55
CA GLY A 16 -22.76 -2.80 3.50
C GLY A 16 -23.54 -4.07 3.90
N GLY A 17 -23.04 -4.84 4.86
CA GLY A 17 -23.65 -6.08 5.33
C GLY A 17 -23.39 -7.32 4.45
N ARG A 18 -22.84 -7.15 3.22
CA ARG A 18 -22.53 -8.26 2.31
C ARG A 18 -21.09 -8.70 2.49
N ALA A 19 -20.85 -10.00 2.67
CA ALA A 19 -19.52 -10.59 2.61
C ALA A 19 -18.94 -10.47 1.19
N LEU A 20 -17.67 -10.09 1.07
CA LEU A 20 -16.95 -9.90 -0.21
C LEU A 20 -15.85 -10.92 -0.40
N ALA A 21 -15.11 -11.22 0.67
CA ALA A 21 -14.10 -12.25 0.69
C ALA A 21 -14.31 -13.04 1.98
N GLU A 22 -14.43 -14.36 1.88
CA GLU A 22 -14.77 -15.24 2.99
C GLU A 22 -13.66 -16.26 3.23
N HIS A 23 -13.38 -16.50 4.51
CA HIS A 23 -12.43 -17.53 4.98
C HIS A 23 -11.04 -17.47 4.33
N LEU A 24 -10.55 -16.26 4.03
CA LEU A 24 -9.23 -16.08 3.46
C LEU A 24 -8.15 -16.41 4.49
N SER A 25 -7.22 -17.27 4.10
CA SER A 25 -6.03 -17.57 4.89
C SER A 25 -4.80 -17.54 3.99
N PHE A 26 -3.83 -16.71 4.34
CA PHE A 26 -2.55 -16.60 3.65
C PHE A 26 -1.49 -15.97 4.54
N GLN A 27 -0.23 -16.16 4.15
CA GLN A 27 0.91 -15.54 4.80
C GLN A 27 1.78 -14.86 3.74
N VAL A 28 2.45 -13.78 4.14
CA VAL A 28 3.41 -13.04 3.32
C VAL A 28 4.65 -12.79 4.15
N ALA A 29 5.76 -13.38 3.74
CA ALA A 29 7.04 -13.22 4.43
C ALA A 29 7.75 -11.92 4.01
N ALA A 30 8.74 -11.52 4.79
CA ALA A 30 9.64 -10.43 4.45
C ALA A 30 10.24 -10.63 3.05
N GLY A 31 10.25 -9.57 2.24
CA GLY A 31 10.72 -9.60 0.85
C GLY A 31 9.70 -10.12 -0.16
N GLU A 32 8.51 -10.52 0.27
CA GLU A 32 7.47 -11.03 -0.61
C GLU A 32 6.39 -10.00 -0.94
N GLY A 33 5.83 -10.10 -2.16
CA GLY A 33 4.67 -9.35 -2.60
C GLY A 33 3.53 -10.22 -3.09
N ILE A 34 2.29 -9.79 -2.87
CA ILE A 34 1.07 -10.42 -3.40
C ILE A 34 0.31 -9.43 -4.28
N LEU A 35 -0.03 -9.86 -5.49
CA LEU A 35 -0.97 -9.17 -6.36
C LEU A 35 -2.40 -9.66 -6.08
N LEU A 36 -3.27 -8.74 -5.68
CA LEU A 36 -4.69 -9.01 -5.51
C LEU A 36 -5.41 -8.84 -6.84
N THR A 37 -5.97 -9.92 -7.38
CA THR A 37 -6.69 -9.92 -8.64
C THR A 37 -8.16 -10.29 -8.48
N GLY A 38 -8.95 -10.09 -9.52
CA GLY A 38 -10.38 -10.37 -9.55
C GLY A 38 -11.19 -9.22 -10.11
N PRO A 39 -12.48 -9.45 -10.39
CA PRO A 39 -13.35 -8.45 -11.00
C PRO A 39 -13.55 -7.22 -10.11
N ASN A 40 -14.06 -6.13 -10.71
CA ASN A 40 -14.46 -4.97 -9.94
C ASN A 40 -15.57 -5.35 -8.95
N GLY A 41 -15.46 -4.88 -7.72
CA GLY A 41 -16.37 -5.25 -6.65
C GLY A 41 -16.04 -6.57 -5.92
N ALA A 42 -14.98 -7.30 -6.32
CA ALA A 42 -14.56 -8.55 -5.66
C ALA A 42 -14.05 -8.37 -4.22
N GLY A 43 -13.88 -7.13 -3.75
CA GLY A 43 -13.44 -6.87 -2.39
C GLY A 43 -11.96 -6.52 -2.22
N LYS A 44 -11.18 -6.31 -3.30
CA LYS A 44 -9.74 -5.97 -3.25
C LYS A 44 -9.47 -4.77 -2.33
N THR A 45 -10.09 -3.64 -2.59
CA THR A 45 -10.02 -2.43 -1.76
C THR A 45 -10.48 -2.69 -0.32
N THR A 46 -11.56 -3.48 -0.14
CA THR A 46 -12.08 -3.81 1.19
C THR A 46 -11.06 -4.64 1.97
N LEU A 47 -10.44 -5.63 1.34
CA LEU A 47 -9.39 -6.43 1.95
C LEU A 47 -8.20 -5.57 2.39
N LEU A 48 -7.66 -4.74 1.48
CA LEU A 48 -6.54 -3.84 1.81
C LEU A 48 -6.89 -2.89 2.97
N ARG A 49 -8.09 -2.31 2.97
CA ARG A 49 -8.55 -1.43 4.06
C ARG A 49 -8.79 -2.18 5.37
N THR A 50 -9.21 -3.43 5.31
CA THR A 50 -9.35 -4.26 6.51
C THR A 50 -7.97 -4.59 7.09
N ILE A 51 -6.99 -4.94 6.25
CA ILE A 51 -5.60 -5.14 6.67
C ILE A 51 -5.00 -3.83 7.23
N ALA A 52 -5.28 -2.69 6.62
CA ALA A 52 -4.82 -1.38 7.12
C ALA A 52 -5.49 -0.94 8.44
N GLY A 53 -6.45 -1.69 8.96
CA GLY A 53 -7.19 -1.33 10.18
C GLY A 53 -8.30 -0.30 9.97
N PHE A 54 -8.58 0.16 8.74
CA PHE A 54 -9.64 1.14 8.46
C PHE A 54 -11.04 0.54 8.47
N LEU A 55 -11.14 -0.78 8.29
CA LEU A 55 -12.39 -1.52 8.34
C LEU A 55 -12.22 -2.69 9.30
N LYS A 56 -13.26 -2.94 10.11
CA LYS A 56 -13.28 -4.09 10.99
C LYS A 56 -13.50 -5.37 10.17
N ALA A 57 -12.72 -6.40 10.41
CA ALA A 57 -12.98 -7.75 9.91
C ALA A 57 -14.33 -8.24 10.47
N ARG A 58 -15.09 -8.97 9.67
CA ARG A 58 -16.30 -9.65 10.14
C ARG A 58 -15.92 -10.87 10.98
N GLU A 59 -14.91 -11.61 10.51
CA GLU A 59 -14.39 -12.82 11.15
C GLU A 59 -12.89 -12.95 10.84
N GLY A 60 -12.19 -13.75 11.64
CA GLY A 60 -10.78 -14.04 11.44
C GLY A 60 -9.84 -13.04 12.09
N THR A 61 -8.55 -13.24 11.87
CA THR A 61 -7.48 -12.45 12.49
C THR A 61 -6.44 -12.01 11.47
N ILE A 62 -5.82 -10.88 11.77
CA ILE A 62 -4.67 -10.33 11.03
C ILE A 62 -3.60 -10.02 12.07
N ARG A 63 -2.40 -10.53 11.88
CA ARG A 63 -1.28 -10.29 12.79
C ARG A 63 0.05 -10.25 12.06
N ILE A 64 1.07 -9.75 12.73
CA ILE A 64 2.48 -9.78 12.31
C ILE A 64 3.21 -10.75 13.22
N GLU A 65 4.11 -11.53 12.66
CA GLU A 65 5.01 -12.43 13.38
C GLU A 65 6.47 -12.07 13.08
N PRO A 66 7.37 -11.96 14.10
CA PRO A 66 7.02 -12.01 15.53
C PRO A 66 6.15 -10.82 15.94
N ALA A 67 5.27 -11.05 16.93
CA ALA A 67 4.41 -10.01 17.47
C ALA A 67 5.25 -8.88 18.09
N SER A 68 4.80 -7.64 17.94
CA SER A 68 5.36 -6.50 18.65
C SER A 68 4.40 -6.08 19.75
N ASP A 69 4.88 -6.08 20.99
CA ASP A 69 4.08 -5.63 22.13
C ASP A 69 4.00 -4.10 22.26
N THR A 70 4.79 -3.39 21.44
CA THR A 70 4.98 -1.94 21.59
C THR A 70 4.45 -1.12 20.41
N ILE A 71 4.12 -1.76 19.28
CA ILE A 71 3.71 -1.08 18.04
C ILE A 71 2.34 -1.62 17.60
N GLU A 72 1.37 -0.75 17.48
CA GLU A 72 0.04 -1.08 16.93
C GLU A 72 0.16 -1.59 15.48
N PHE A 73 -0.63 -2.59 15.11
CA PHE A 73 -0.59 -3.18 13.76
C PHE A 73 -0.67 -2.13 12.65
N ALA A 74 -1.54 -1.13 12.79
CA ALA A 74 -1.72 -0.07 11.80
C ALA A 74 -0.45 0.78 11.58
N GLU A 75 0.44 0.85 12.57
CA GLU A 75 1.71 1.58 12.47
C GLU A 75 2.76 0.83 11.64
N HIS A 76 2.57 -0.45 11.38
CA HIS A 76 3.40 -1.22 10.45
C HIS A 76 3.01 -1.02 8.99
N CYS A 77 1.87 -0.34 8.72
CA CYS A 77 1.30 -0.27 7.37
C CYS A 77 1.37 1.14 6.77
N HIS A 78 1.81 1.23 5.51
CA HIS A 78 1.43 2.32 4.61
C HIS A 78 0.26 1.87 3.73
N TYR A 79 -0.80 2.67 3.68
CA TYR A 79 -1.90 2.49 2.74
C TYR A 79 -1.93 3.64 1.72
N VAL A 80 -1.91 3.28 0.45
CA VAL A 80 -2.12 4.20 -0.68
C VAL A 80 -3.34 3.75 -1.45
N GLY A 81 -4.40 4.57 -1.39
CA GLY A 81 -5.65 4.34 -2.12
C GLY A 81 -5.85 5.31 -3.29
N HIS A 82 -7.09 5.46 -3.74
CA HIS A 82 -7.43 6.40 -4.80
C HIS A 82 -7.17 7.87 -4.44
N LEU A 83 -7.39 8.24 -3.18
CA LEU A 83 -7.12 9.58 -2.69
C LEU A 83 -5.64 9.69 -2.31
N ASN A 84 -4.97 10.69 -2.87
CA ASN A 84 -3.54 10.89 -2.62
C ASN A 84 -3.23 11.42 -1.21
N GLY A 85 -4.24 11.88 -0.46
CA GLY A 85 -4.06 12.37 0.91
C GLY A 85 -3.24 13.67 0.97
N LEU A 86 -3.41 14.54 -0.03
CA LEU A 86 -2.71 15.81 -0.15
C LEU A 86 -3.56 16.97 0.35
N ARG A 87 -2.88 17.98 0.90
CA ARG A 87 -3.45 19.28 1.20
C ARG A 87 -3.14 20.24 0.05
N PRO A 88 -4.15 20.69 -0.75
CA PRO A 88 -3.92 21.48 -1.95
C PRO A 88 -3.21 22.82 -1.72
N SER A 89 -3.38 23.42 -0.53
CA SER A 89 -2.77 24.69 -0.16
C SER A 89 -1.32 24.61 0.29
N LEU A 90 -0.85 23.39 0.62
CA LEU A 90 0.54 23.17 1.00
C LEU A 90 1.39 22.86 -0.24
N THR A 91 2.66 23.25 -0.21
CA THR A 91 3.63 22.92 -1.26
C THR A 91 3.89 21.39 -1.29
N VAL A 92 4.60 20.93 -2.30
CA VAL A 92 5.04 19.53 -2.42
C VAL A 92 5.87 19.14 -1.17
N ARG A 93 6.88 19.92 -0.81
CA ARG A 93 7.70 19.71 0.39
C ARG A 93 6.88 19.73 1.68
N GLU A 94 6.01 20.70 1.84
CA GLU A 94 5.17 20.82 3.03
C GLU A 94 4.22 19.62 3.20
N ASN A 95 3.68 19.08 2.11
CA ASN A 95 2.87 17.86 2.14
C ASN A 95 3.69 16.65 2.65
N LEU A 96 4.92 16.45 2.14
CA LEU A 96 5.79 15.37 2.61
C LEU A 96 6.24 15.59 4.06
N SER A 97 6.62 16.82 4.44
CA SER A 97 6.99 17.18 5.82
C SER A 97 5.86 16.94 6.81
N PHE A 98 4.61 17.20 6.40
CA PHE A 98 3.44 16.89 7.21
C PHE A 98 3.35 15.39 7.48
N TRP A 99 3.44 14.55 6.44
CA TRP A 99 3.35 13.11 6.58
C TRP A 99 4.55 12.51 7.32
N GLN A 100 5.77 13.04 7.09
CA GLN A 100 6.97 12.65 7.80
C GLN A 100 6.79 12.82 9.32
N ARG A 101 6.35 14.00 9.76
CA ARG A 101 6.07 14.26 11.19
C ARG A 101 4.95 13.39 11.73
N PHE A 102 3.91 13.17 10.95
CA PHE A 102 2.78 12.34 11.35
C PHE A 102 3.17 10.88 11.55
N TYR A 103 4.06 10.35 10.70
CA TYR A 103 4.52 8.96 10.79
C TYR A 103 5.76 8.77 11.67
N GLY A 104 6.39 9.83 12.13
CA GLY A 104 7.65 9.76 12.89
C GLY A 104 8.84 9.37 12.03
N GLY A 105 8.80 9.65 10.72
CA GLY A 105 9.88 9.31 9.79
C GLY A 105 11.10 10.20 9.93
N ALA A 106 12.28 9.67 9.56
CA ALA A 106 13.56 10.37 9.60
C ALA A 106 14.27 10.39 8.23
N VAL A 107 13.60 9.98 7.16
CA VAL A 107 14.17 9.95 5.80
C VAL A 107 14.28 11.38 5.28
N GLU A 108 15.37 11.73 4.59
CA GLU A 108 15.53 13.03 3.96
C GLU A 108 14.47 13.23 2.86
N ILE A 109 13.78 14.37 2.92
CA ILE A 109 12.69 14.67 1.99
C ILE A 109 13.23 14.82 0.57
N ASP A 110 14.43 15.35 0.39
CA ASP A 110 15.06 15.55 -0.92
C ASP A 110 15.25 14.21 -1.64
N ASP A 111 15.74 13.16 -0.96
CA ASP A 111 15.88 11.82 -1.53
C ASP A 111 14.52 11.26 -2.01
N THR A 112 13.46 11.58 -1.29
CA THR A 112 12.10 11.16 -1.63
C THR A 112 11.56 11.92 -2.83
N LEU A 113 11.82 13.23 -2.92
CA LEU A 113 11.44 14.08 -4.05
C LEU A 113 12.11 13.62 -5.34
N GLU A 114 13.42 13.38 -5.30
CA GLU A 114 14.21 12.87 -6.43
C GLU A 114 13.73 11.50 -6.88
N ALA A 115 13.47 10.58 -5.93
CA ALA A 115 13.02 9.22 -6.25
C ALA A 115 11.69 9.17 -7.03
N PHE A 116 10.85 10.19 -6.90
CA PHE A 116 9.58 10.31 -7.62
C PHE A 116 9.58 11.42 -8.69
N ASP A 117 10.75 12.00 -9.02
CA ASP A 117 10.92 13.04 -10.05
C ASP A 117 9.96 14.21 -9.84
N ILE A 118 9.91 14.74 -8.60
CA ILE A 118 9.09 15.88 -8.17
C ILE A 118 9.87 16.95 -7.41
N ASP A 119 11.20 16.84 -7.37
CA ASP A 119 12.10 17.78 -6.75
C ASP A 119 11.99 19.19 -7.36
N HIS A 120 11.85 19.26 -8.69
CA HIS A 120 11.64 20.51 -9.44
C HIS A 120 10.28 21.19 -9.16
N LEU A 121 9.39 20.54 -8.40
CA LEU A 121 8.07 21.05 -8.01
C LEU A 121 7.97 21.41 -6.53
N ASP A 122 9.07 21.36 -5.82
CA ASP A 122 9.19 21.41 -4.38
C ASP A 122 8.37 22.52 -3.71
N ASP A 123 8.49 23.74 -4.23
CA ASP A 123 7.81 24.95 -3.73
C ASP A 123 6.41 25.17 -4.34
N ILE A 124 5.95 24.30 -5.22
CA ILE A 124 4.66 24.45 -5.89
C ILE A 124 3.54 23.91 -4.98
N PRO A 125 2.48 24.70 -4.71
CA PRO A 125 1.32 24.20 -3.97
C PRO A 125 0.68 23.03 -4.70
N ALA A 126 0.35 21.95 -3.97
CA ALA A 126 -0.17 20.71 -4.53
C ALA A 126 -1.48 20.90 -5.32
N GLY A 127 -2.21 21.98 -5.07
CA GLY A 127 -3.41 22.33 -5.82
C GLY A 127 -3.16 22.54 -7.30
N TYR A 128 -1.98 23.05 -7.69
CA TYR A 128 -1.60 23.38 -9.07
C TYR A 128 -0.98 22.19 -9.83
N LEU A 129 -0.67 21.11 -9.17
CA LEU A 129 -0.10 19.92 -9.80
C LEU A 129 -1.10 19.22 -10.73
N SER A 130 -0.59 18.62 -11.81
CA SER A 130 -1.35 17.70 -12.65
C SER A 130 -1.79 16.45 -11.86
N ALA A 131 -2.71 15.66 -12.42
CA ALA A 131 -3.16 14.42 -11.79
C ALA A 131 -1.99 13.42 -11.57
N GLY A 132 -1.09 13.28 -12.55
CA GLY A 132 0.10 12.43 -12.45
C GLY A 132 1.09 12.93 -11.40
N GLN A 133 1.37 14.24 -11.35
CA GLN A 133 2.23 14.83 -10.31
C GLN A 133 1.63 14.66 -8.91
N LYS A 134 0.32 14.86 -8.74
CA LYS A 134 -0.40 14.58 -7.48
C LYS A 134 -0.28 13.11 -7.09
N ARG A 135 -0.33 12.20 -8.07
CA ARG A 135 -0.18 10.76 -7.81
C ARG A 135 1.24 10.44 -7.36
N ARG A 136 2.27 10.95 -8.05
CA ARG A 136 3.68 10.79 -7.65
C ARG A 136 3.93 11.31 -6.23
N LEU A 137 3.44 12.51 -5.91
CA LEU A 137 3.52 13.06 -4.55
C LEU A 137 2.80 12.17 -3.52
N GLY A 138 1.62 11.64 -3.85
CA GLY A 138 0.89 10.72 -2.99
C GLY A 138 1.63 9.40 -2.74
N LEU A 139 2.38 8.90 -3.74
CA LEU A 139 3.20 7.70 -3.64
C LEU A 139 4.53 7.94 -2.91
N ALA A 140 5.10 9.13 -3.03
CA ALA A 140 6.33 9.51 -2.34
C ALA A 140 6.22 9.33 -0.81
N ARG A 141 5.01 9.42 -0.24
CA ARG A 141 4.76 9.13 1.18
C ARG A 141 5.19 7.73 1.63
N LEU A 142 5.27 6.78 0.71
CA LEU A 142 5.74 5.42 1.02
C LEU A 142 7.19 5.41 1.52
N MET A 143 7.99 6.40 1.12
CA MET A 143 9.42 6.43 1.43
C MET A 143 9.78 7.30 2.65
N ILE A 144 8.88 8.17 3.12
CA ILE A 144 9.20 9.13 4.20
C ILE A 144 9.25 8.52 5.59
N ALA A 145 8.74 7.31 5.78
CA ALA A 145 8.79 6.58 7.05
C ALA A 145 8.97 5.08 6.79
N ASP A 146 9.77 4.45 7.63
CA ASP A 146 10.07 3.02 7.52
C ASP A 146 8.90 2.18 8.08
N ARG A 147 7.97 1.85 7.19
CA ARG A 147 6.84 0.96 7.49
C ARG A 147 6.94 -0.30 6.66
N PRO A 148 7.04 -1.47 7.30
CA PRO A 148 7.38 -2.70 6.59
C PRO A 148 6.30 -3.23 5.65
N ILE A 149 5.03 -2.81 5.78
CA ILE A 149 3.92 -3.32 4.97
C ILE A 149 3.34 -2.21 4.10
N TRP A 150 3.41 -2.37 2.77
CA TRP A 150 2.79 -1.47 1.82
C TRP A 150 1.51 -2.07 1.25
N LEU A 151 0.40 -1.37 1.42
CA LEU A 151 -0.94 -1.73 0.94
C LEU A 151 -1.34 -0.75 -0.16
N LEU A 152 -1.27 -1.22 -1.42
CA LEU A 152 -1.38 -0.38 -2.61
C LEU A 152 -2.70 -0.68 -3.36
N ASP A 153 -3.62 0.27 -3.37
CA ASP A 153 -4.92 0.17 -4.04
C ASP A 153 -4.93 1.00 -5.32
N GLU A 154 -4.79 0.34 -6.47
CA GLU A 154 -4.65 0.92 -7.81
C GLU A 154 -3.55 2.02 -7.87
N PRO A 155 -2.31 1.71 -7.47
CA PRO A 155 -1.27 2.73 -7.32
C PRO A 155 -0.82 3.36 -8.65
N SER A 156 -0.98 2.66 -9.77
CA SER A 156 -0.56 3.08 -11.12
C SER A 156 -1.57 3.98 -11.84
N VAL A 157 -2.76 4.17 -11.30
CA VAL A 157 -3.76 5.06 -11.91
C VAL A 157 -3.21 6.48 -12.02
N SER A 158 -3.40 7.10 -13.20
CA SER A 158 -2.90 8.44 -13.57
C SER A 158 -1.38 8.57 -13.71
N LEU A 159 -0.63 7.47 -13.71
CA LEU A 159 0.80 7.46 -14.00
C LEU A 159 1.07 7.12 -15.47
N ASP A 160 1.98 7.85 -16.07
CA ASP A 160 2.60 7.48 -17.33
C ASP A 160 3.62 6.35 -17.15
N ILE A 161 4.17 5.85 -18.24
CA ILE A 161 5.12 4.71 -18.24
C ILE A 161 6.36 5.03 -17.41
N ALA A 162 6.89 6.25 -17.51
CA ALA A 162 8.07 6.67 -16.74
C ALA A 162 7.78 6.68 -15.23
N SER A 163 6.65 7.27 -14.83
CA SER A 163 6.21 7.29 -13.42
C SER A 163 5.88 5.89 -12.87
N GLN A 164 5.37 4.97 -13.72
CA GLN A 164 5.16 3.58 -13.33
C GLN A 164 6.50 2.87 -13.06
N ALA A 165 7.55 3.20 -13.83
CA ALA A 165 8.89 2.66 -13.58
C ALA A 165 9.47 3.13 -12.24
N LEU A 166 9.25 4.40 -11.85
CA LEU A 166 9.65 4.91 -10.54
C LEU A 166 8.95 4.16 -9.41
N LEU A 167 7.64 3.94 -9.53
CA LEU A 167 6.89 3.15 -8.55
C LEU A 167 7.41 1.72 -8.46
N THR A 168 7.69 1.08 -9.61
CA THR A 168 8.26 -0.26 -9.67
C THR A 168 9.60 -0.33 -8.96
N THR A 169 10.49 0.62 -9.20
CA THR A 169 11.80 0.73 -8.53
C THR A 169 11.65 0.87 -7.01
N ALA A 170 10.71 1.70 -6.56
CA ALA A 170 10.44 1.87 -5.13
C ALA A 170 9.90 0.57 -4.48
N VAL A 171 9.01 -0.15 -5.17
CA VAL A 171 8.48 -1.45 -4.73
C VAL A 171 9.58 -2.50 -4.66
N ASP A 172 10.39 -2.65 -5.70
CA ASP A 172 11.48 -3.63 -5.74
C ASP A 172 12.51 -3.35 -4.64
N ARG A 173 12.87 -2.07 -4.40
CA ARG A 173 13.75 -1.66 -3.29
C ARG A 173 13.15 -2.00 -1.94
N HIS A 174 11.86 -1.74 -1.74
CA HIS A 174 11.18 -2.06 -0.49
C HIS A 174 11.21 -3.56 -0.19
N LEU A 175 10.88 -4.39 -1.18
CA LEU A 175 10.92 -5.86 -1.06
C LEU A 175 12.35 -6.36 -0.82
N ALA A 176 13.35 -5.84 -1.55
CA ALA A 176 14.76 -6.18 -1.36
C ALA A 176 15.26 -5.88 0.06
N ASN A 177 14.71 -4.86 0.72
CA ASN A 177 15.00 -4.49 2.09
C ASN A 177 14.17 -5.29 3.13
N GLY A 178 13.45 -6.32 2.71
CA GLY A 178 12.65 -7.17 3.60
C GLY A 178 11.25 -6.63 3.89
N GLY A 179 10.78 -5.65 3.12
CA GLY A 179 9.40 -5.18 3.20
C GLY A 179 8.40 -6.17 2.62
N ILE A 180 7.12 -5.93 2.84
CA ILE A 180 5.99 -6.71 2.33
C ILE A 180 5.10 -5.80 1.49
N VAL A 181 4.61 -6.28 0.34
CA VAL A 181 3.70 -5.53 -0.53
C VAL A 181 2.44 -6.33 -0.83
N LEU A 182 1.27 -5.74 -0.59
CA LEU A 182 -0.01 -6.22 -1.13
C LEU A 182 -0.55 -5.15 -2.07
N ALA A 183 -0.70 -5.49 -3.35
CA ALA A 183 -1.15 -4.54 -4.37
C ALA A 183 -2.41 -5.03 -5.09
N ALA A 184 -3.44 -4.20 -5.16
CA ALA A 184 -4.58 -4.37 -6.05
C ALA A 184 -4.35 -3.49 -7.27
N THR A 185 -4.02 -4.09 -8.41
CA THR A 185 -3.77 -3.37 -9.67
C THR A 185 -3.86 -4.32 -10.86
N HIS A 186 -4.05 -3.74 -12.04
CA HIS A 186 -4.00 -4.46 -13.32
C HIS A 186 -2.64 -4.34 -14.02
N VAL A 187 -1.73 -3.55 -13.47
CA VAL A 187 -0.38 -3.33 -14.00
C VAL A 187 0.62 -4.15 -13.18
N LYS A 188 1.58 -4.77 -13.86
CA LYS A 188 2.66 -5.51 -13.21
C LYS A 188 3.55 -4.53 -12.45
N LEU A 189 3.61 -4.68 -11.12
CA LEU A 189 4.45 -3.89 -10.22
C LEU A 189 5.69 -4.69 -9.83
N GLY A 190 6.76 -4.56 -10.64
CA GLY A 190 8.04 -5.20 -10.35
C GLY A 190 8.11 -6.69 -10.64
N ALA A 191 9.33 -7.23 -10.62
CA ALA A 191 9.59 -8.65 -10.85
C ALA A 191 9.40 -9.49 -9.57
N ALA A 192 9.51 -8.88 -8.41
CA ALA A 192 9.47 -9.56 -7.12
C ALA A 192 8.04 -9.91 -6.64
N ILE A 193 6.99 -9.31 -7.24
CA ILE A 193 5.60 -9.70 -6.94
C ILE A 193 5.22 -10.90 -7.80
N ALA A 194 5.57 -12.10 -7.33
CA ALA A 194 5.36 -13.34 -8.06
C ALA A 194 4.07 -14.09 -7.68
N ARG A 195 3.47 -13.76 -6.53
CA ARG A 195 2.27 -14.43 -6.02
C ARG A 195 1.01 -13.65 -6.35
N GLU A 196 -0.05 -14.38 -6.67
CA GLU A 196 -1.36 -13.82 -6.97
C GLU A 196 -2.40 -14.40 -6.01
N LEU A 197 -3.23 -13.53 -5.43
CA LEU A 197 -4.42 -13.89 -4.65
C LEU A 197 -5.66 -13.45 -5.41
N LYS A 198 -6.39 -14.40 -5.98
CA LYS A 198 -7.60 -14.15 -6.76
C LYS A 198 -8.83 -14.06 -5.85
N LEU A 199 -9.46 -12.88 -5.82
CA LEU A 199 -10.70 -12.62 -5.09
C LEU A 199 -11.93 -12.80 -6.01
N GLY A 200 -13.08 -13.17 -5.42
CA GLY A 200 -14.35 -13.30 -6.13
C GLY A 200 -14.45 -14.55 -7.00
N ALA A 201 -13.55 -15.54 -6.86
CA ALA A 201 -13.84 -16.88 -7.36
C ALA A 201 -14.95 -17.51 -6.49
N PRO A 202 -15.96 -18.17 -7.09
CA PRO A 202 -16.94 -18.92 -6.29
C PRO A 202 -16.17 -19.94 -5.43
N ALA A 203 -16.51 -20.03 -4.14
CA ALA A 203 -16.03 -21.11 -3.30
C ALA A 203 -16.30 -22.41 -4.06
N LYS A 204 -15.28 -23.23 -4.33
CA LYS A 204 -15.50 -24.59 -4.82
C LYS A 204 -16.29 -25.28 -3.72
N VAL A 205 -17.59 -25.47 -3.95
CA VAL A 205 -18.39 -26.39 -3.15
C VAL A 205 -17.73 -27.76 -3.39
N ALA A 206 -17.03 -28.26 -2.38
CA ALA A 206 -16.56 -29.64 -2.40
C ALA A 206 -17.81 -30.54 -2.46
N ALA A 207 -17.91 -31.31 -3.51
CA ALA A 207 -18.92 -32.32 -3.67
C ALA A 207 -18.66 -33.50 -2.73
#